data_bef4fa482eb55a118ae615baa753b21f
#
_entry.id   bef4fa482eb55a118ae615baa753b21f
#
_cell.length_a   1.000
_cell.length_b   1.000
_cell.length_c   1.000
_cell.angle_alpha   90.00
_cell.angle_beta   90.00
_cell.angle_gamma   90.00
#
_symmetry.space_group_name_H-M   'P 1'
#
loop_
_entity.id
_entity.type
_entity.pdbx_description
1 polymer ?
#
loop_
_entity_poly.entity_id
_entity_poly.type
_entity_poly.pdbx_seq_one_letter_code
_entity_poly.pdbx_strand_id
1 'polypeptide(L)'
;LKDSPALRTGIMEDIEDFRIFVDNVDKDKMSDMTANIIKKQLIRYTQAQCAVWGISLTANVPSGFYWDCSSNGWENNYTEMLIADGRKILLVPKRLVSFSTEYTPQKYMQHFVLNFYQNEQLRFNGPLVQRRGDKKRTPYVTKKSIREHYLIGNANDKKWLADFTEKHPEVFRDFRKQTRSKISAVSNAEISAEPIQMVCSFLTERLKAIPMGTDNATAYHRTVVGILELLFYPYLCNPVIEHEIHDGRKRIDIVFDNCAESGFFFRLCN
;
A
#
# COMPACT_ATOMS: atom_id res chain seq x y z
N LEU A 1 -14.51 -10.60 16.35
CA LEU A 1 -13.31 -9.78 16.58
C LEU A 1 -12.99 -9.63 18.08
N LYS A 2 -13.95 -9.24 18.93
CA LYS A 2 -13.73 -9.01 20.38
C LYS A 2 -13.13 -10.21 21.12
N ASP A 3 -13.34 -11.41 20.63
CA ASP A 3 -12.89 -12.68 21.26
C ASP A 3 -11.56 -13.21 20.69
N SER A 4 -10.93 -12.49 19.76
CA SER A 4 -9.64 -12.88 19.20
C SER A 4 -8.54 -12.75 20.26
N PRO A 5 -7.80 -13.83 20.58
CA PRO A 5 -6.66 -13.77 21.49
C PRO A 5 -5.65 -12.71 21.08
N ALA A 6 -5.39 -12.58 19.79
CA ALA A 6 -4.43 -11.64 19.23
C ALA A 6 -4.77 -10.16 19.49
N LEU A 7 -6.07 -9.81 19.62
CA LEU A 7 -6.49 -8.46 20.05
C LEU A 7 -6.23 -8.21 21.53
N ARG A 8 -6.42 -9.22 22.37
CA ARG A 8 -6.26 -9.08 23.83
C ARG A 8 -4.80 -9.03 24.26
N THR A 9 -3.92 -9.70 23.53
CA THR A 9 -2.48 -9.80 23.87
C THR A 9 -1.65 -8.63 23.34
N GLY A 10 -2.24 -7.75 22.52
CA GLY A 10 -1.53 -6.60 21.96
C GLY A 10 -0.47 -6.94 20.91
N ILE A 11 -0.48 -8.15 20.35
CA ILE A 11 0.47 -8.56 19.29
C ILE A 11 0.15 -7.91 17.93
N MET A 12 -1.07 -7.38 17.77
CA MET A 12 -1.48 -6.64 16.58
C MET A 12 -1.22 -5.14 16.80
N GLU A 13 -0.35 -4.58 15.99
CA GLU A 13 -0.03 -3.15 15.98
C GLU A 13 -0.65 -2.45 14.77
N ASP A 14 -0.80 -3.19 13.67
CA ASP A 14 -1.27 -2.68 12.40
C ASP A 14 -2.52 -3.40 11.92
N ILE A 15 -3.31 -2.71 11.08
CA ILE A 15 -4.52 -3.29 10.49
C ILE A 15 -4.20 -4.52 9.63
N GLU A 16 -3.02 -4.58 9.01
CA GLU A 16 -2.57 -5.71 8.19
C GLU A 16 -2.38 -7.00 9.00
N ASP A 17 -2.11 -6.90 10.30
CA ASP A 17 -1.92 -8.04 11.19
C ASP A 17 -3.18 -8.88 11.34
N PHE A 18 -4.37 -8.29 11.10
CA PHE A 18 -5.64 -9.02 11.07
C PHE A 18 -5.62 -10.19 10.06
N ARG A 19 -4.92 -10.03 8.94
CA ARG A 19 -4.77 -11.12 7.96
C ARG A 19 -4.02 -12.32 8.52
N ILE A 20 -3.07 -12.08 9.41
CA ILE A 20 -2.22 -13.12 9.99
C ILE A 20 -2.95 -13.88 11.11
N PHE A 21 -3.72 -13.18 11.94
CA PHE A 21 -4.20 -13.72 13.20
C PHE A 21 -5.72 -13.87 13.31
N VAL A 22 -6.49 -13.21 12.44
CA VAL A 22 -7.96 -13.21 12.56
C VAL A 22 -8.58 -14.09 11.47
N ASP A 23 -9.40 -15.06 11.88
CA ASP A 23 -10.10 -15.94 10.96
C ASP A 23 -11.06 -15.16 10.07
N ASN A 24 -11.24 -15.67 8.86
CA ASN A 24 -12.10 -15.07 7.84
C ASN A 24 -11.74 -13.64 7.42
N VAL A 25 -10.57 -13.14 7.77
CA VAL A 25 -10.01 -11.89 7.26
C VAL A 25 -8.96 -12.25 6.21
N ASP A 26 -9.34 -12.03 4.95
CA ASP A 26 -8.51 -12.20 3.76
C ASP A 26 -8.07 -10.83 3.19
N LYS A 27 -7.43 -10.87 2.04
CA LYS A 27 -6.96 -9.66 1.34
C LYS A 27 -8.13 -8.72 0.98
N ASP A 28 -9.24 -9.28 0.51
CA ASP A 28 -10.37 -8.49 0.01
C ASP A 28 -11.07 -7.77 1.16
N LYS A 29 -11.38 -8.49 2.25
CA LYS A 29 -11.96 -7.87 3.45
C LYS A 29 -11.04 -6.81 4.06
N MET A 30 -9.73 -7.04 4.05
CA MET A 30 -8.77 -6.05 4.53
C MET A 30 -8.78 -4.80 3.66
N SER A 31 -8.81 -4.97 2.34
CA SER A 31 -8.92 -3.88 1.38
C SER A 31 -10.19 -3.06 1.60
N ASP A 32 -11.33 -3.73 1.75
CA ASP A 32 -12.62 -3.08 2.00
C ASP A 32 -12.64 -2.32 3.32
N MET A 33 -12.11 -2.92 4.39
CA MET A 33 -12.00 -2.25 5.70
C MET A 33 -11.13 -1.00 5.59
N THR A 34 -9.95 -1.13 4.99
CA THR A 34 -9.02 0.00 4.81
C THR A 34 -9.67 1.10 3.98
N ALA A 35 -10.27 0.75 2.83
CA ALA A 35 -10.94 1.70 1.97
C ALA A 35 -12.06 2.46 2.70
N ASN A 36 -12.85 1.79 3.53
CA ASN A 36 -13.91 2.44 4.30
C ASN A 36 -13.38 3.35 5.42
N ILE A 37 -12.27 2.99 6.05
CA ILE A 37 -11.64 3.82 7.08
C ILE A 37 -11.06 5.11 6.46
N ILE A 38 -10.39 5.02 5.32
CA ILE A 38 -9.73 6.18 4.68
C ILE A 38 -10.61 6.87 3.62
N LYS A 39 -11.87 6.45 3.44
CA LYS A 39 -12.74 6.94 2.36
C LYS A 39 -12.92 8.46 2.36
N LYS A 40 -13.07 9.07 3.52
CA LYS A 40 -13.16 10.54 3.63
C LYS A 40 -11.95 11.25 3.04
N GLN A 41 -10.75 10.72 3.31
CA GLN A 41 -9.49 11.24 2.79
C GLN A 41 -9.39 11.01 1.27
N LEU A 42 -9.81 9.82 0.79
CA LEU A 42 -9.83 9.54 -0.66
C LEU A 42 -10.83 10.44 -1.41
N ILE A 43 -11.99 10.75 -0.82
CA ILE A 43 -12.94 11.71 -1.40
C ILE A 43 -12.28 13.08 -1.54
N ARG A 44 -11.67 13.61 -0.47
CA ARG A 44 -10.97 14.90 -0.49
C ARG A 44 -9.84 14.92 -1.50
N TYR A 45 -9.05 13.85 -1.55
CA TYR A 45 -7.98 13.71 -2.54
C TYR A 45 -8.53 13.72 -3.96
N THR A 46 -9.61 12.97 -4.23
CA THR A 46 -10.27 12.94 -5.54
C THR A 46 -10.78 14.32 -5.94
N GLN A 47 -11.42 15.05 -5.02
CA GLN A 47 -11.91 16.42 -5.26
C GLN A 47 -10.76 17.38 -5.58
N ALA A 48 -9.67 17.31 -4.81
CA ALA A 48 -8.48 18.13 -5.05
C ALA A 48 -7.84 17.81 -6.43
N GLN A 49 -7.71 16.53 -6.78
CA GLN A 49 -7.20 16.15 -8.11
C GLN A 49 -8.12 16.62 -9.23
N CYS A 50 -9.43 16.47 -9.08
CA CYS A 50 -10.39 16.97 -10.08
C CYS A 50 -10.27 18.49 -10.26
N ALA A 51 -10.06 19.24 -9.19
CA ALA A 51 -9.82 20.68 -9.28
C ALA A 51 -8.54 21.02 -10.06
N VAL A 52 -7.43 20.33 -9.77
CA VAL A 52 -6.15 20.49 -10.49
C VAL A 52 -6.34 20.24 -11.99
N TRP A 53 -7.04 19.18 -12.35
CA TRP A 53 -7.21 18.77 -13.75
C TRP A 53 -8.41 19.42 -14.46
N GLY A 54 -9.22 20.20 -13.75
CA GLY A 54 -10.45 20.80 -14.27
C GLY A 54 -11.52 19.79 -14.64
N ILE A 55 -11.59 18.69 -13.90
CA ILE A 55 -12.61 17.65 -14.09
C ILE A 55 -13.82 18.01 -13.24
N SER A 56 -15.00 18.04 -13.87
CA SER A 56 -16.24 18.36 -13.17
C SER A 56 -16.66 17.22 -12.24
N LEU A 57 -17.12 17.59 -11.05
CA LEU A 57 -17.71 16.68 -10.07
C LEU A 57 -19.23 16.71 -10.15
N THR A 58 -19.87 15.62 -9.79
CA THR A 58 -21.32 15.54 -9.63
C THR A 58 -21.68 15.86 -8.19
N ALA A 59 -22.53 16.88 -8.01
CA ALA A 59 -22.97 17.32 -6.68
C ALA A 59 -24.02 16.35 -6.10
N ASN A 60 -24.14 16.41 -4.77
CA ASN A 60 -25.20 15.72 -4.01
C ASN A 60 -25.22 14.18 -4.21
N VAL A 61 -24.06 13.57 -4.25
CA VAL A 61 -23.88 12.12 -4.36
C VAL A 61 -23.63 11.51 -2.98
N PRO A 62 -24.28 10.39 -2.59
CA PRO A 62 -24.02 9.76 -1.31
C PRO A 62 -22.59 9.19 -1.29
N SER A 63 -21.81 9.56 -0.26
CA SER A 63 -20.42 9.09 -0.09
C SER A 63 -20.30 7.58 0.14
N GLY A 64 -21.36 6.96 0.67
CA GLY A 64 -21.31 5.67 1.33
C GLY A 64 -20.67 5.77 2.72
N PHE A 65 -20.78 4.73 3.51
CA PHE A 65 -20.25 4.73 4.88
C PHE A 65 -18.72 4.88 4.90
N TYR A 66 -18.24 5.73 5.79
CA TYR A 66 -16.84 5.91 6.11
C TYR A 66 -16.63 6.20 7.60
N TRP A 67 -15.46 5.93 8.12
CA TRP A 67 -15.08 6.28 9.49
C TRP A 67 -14.66 7.76 9.56
N ASP A 68 -15.30 8.52 10.45
CA ASP A 68 -14.87 9.90 10.74
C ASP A 68 -14.21 9.96 12.13
N CYS A 69 -12.91 10.30 12.11
CA CYS A 69 -12.13 10.46 13.34
C CYS A 69 -12.60 11.65 14.18
N SER A 70 -13.27 12.65 13.59
CA SER A 70 -13.73 13.83 14.32
C SER A 70 -14.96 13.55 15.17
N SER A 71 -15.90 12.75 14.63
CA SER A 71 -17.09 12.29 15.35
C SER A 71 -16.89 10.95 16.06
N ASN A 72 -15.74 10.30 15.81
CA ASN A 72 -15.40 8.95 16.26
C ASN A 72 -16.51 7.93 15.91
N GLY A 73 -17.03 8.01 14.70
CA GLY A 73 -18.18 7.22 14.26
C GLY A 73 -18.23 6.96 12.76
N TRP A 74 -19.16 6.07 12.38
CA TRP A 74 -19.48 5.79 10.99
C TRP A 74 -20.46 6.84 10.46
N GLU A 75 -20.08 7.50 9.37
CA GLU A 75 -20.90 8.52 8.71
C GLU A 75 -21.21 8.16 7.26
N ASN A 76 -22.28 8.73 6.74
CA ASN A 76 -22.70 8.62 5.35
C ASN A 76 -23.32 9.95 4.93
N ASN A 77 -22.54 10.78 4.26
CA ASN A 77 -22.92 12.14 3.88
C ASN A 77 -23.07 12.29 2.37
N TYR A 78 -23.81 13.31 1.93
CA TYR A 78 -23.85 13.72 0.54
C TYR A 78 -22.72 14.71 0.25
N THR A 79 -22.01 14.50 -0.85
CA THR A 79 -20.89 15.35 -1.26
C THR A 79 -20.73 15.34 -2.78
N GLU A 80 -19.79 16.14 -3.26
CA GLU A 80 -19.39 16.12 -4.67
C GLU A 80 -18.48 14.92 -4.94
N MET A 81 -18.80 14.15 -5.97
CA MET A 81 -18.08 12.93 -6.33
C MET A 81 -17.72 12.91 -7.83
N LEU A 82 -16.63 12.29 -8.15
CA LEU A 82 -16.28 11.93 -9.53
C LEU A 82 -17.15 10.75 -9.97
N ILE A 83 -17.92 10.97 -11.03
CA ILE A 83 -18.74 9.93 -11.66
C ILE A 83 -18.23 9.68 -13.07
N ALA A 84 -17.91 8.44 -13.40
CA ALA A 84 -17.58 8.01 -14.76
C ALA A 84 -18.37 6.74 -15.07
N ASP A 85 -18.99 6.71 -16.24
CA ASP A 85 -19.84 5.60 -16.70
C ASP A 85 -20.90 5.16 -15.66
N GLY A 86 -21.51 6.13 -14.96
CA GLY A 86 -22.51 5.90 -13.93
C GLY A 86 -21.97 5.33 -12.61
N ARG A 87 -20.64 5.22 -12.45
CA ARG A 87 -19.97 4.68 -11.27
C ARG A 87 -19.23 5.77 -10.50
N LYS A 88 -19.28 5.68 -9.18
CA LYS A 88 -18.46 6.54 -8.32
C LYS A 88 -17.00 6.12 -8.42
N ILE A 89 -16.13 7.07 -8.69
CA ILE A 89 -14.67 6.87 -8.76
C ILE A 89 -14.02 7.55 -7.57
N LEU A 90 -13.18 6.81 -6.86
CA LEU A 90 -12.27 7.34 -5.86
C LEU A 90 -10.84 7.13 -6.34
N LEU A 91 -10.11 8.23 -6.45
CA LEU A 91 -8.69 8.17 -6.76
C LEU A 91 -7.91 7.78 -5.51
N VAL A 92 -6.91 6.93 -5.70
CA VAL A 92 -5.98 6.54 -4.64
C VAL A 92 -4.58 7.00 -5.05
N PRO A 93 -3.85 7.72 -4.18
CA PRO A 93 -2.48 8.10 -4.50
C PRO A 93 -1.64 6.85 -4.79
N LYS A 94 -0.99 6.80 -5.94
CA LYS A 94 -0.17 5.64 -6.36
C LYS A 94 0.86 5.24 -5.31
N ARG A 95 1.42 6.22 -4.61
CA ARG A 95 2.43 6.00 -3.57
C ARG A 95 1.91 5.21 -2.36
N LEU A 96 0.60 5.22 -2.12
CA LEU A 96 -0.03 4.46 -1.04
C LEU A 96 -0.41 3.03 -1.45
N VAL A 97 -0.33 2.73 -2.75
CA VAL A 97 -0.68 1.40 -3.28
C VAL A 97 0.60 0.60 -3.45
N SER A 98 0.59 -0.62 -2.95
CA SER A 98 1.65 -1.60 -3.23
C SER A 98 1.04 -2.95 -3.60
N PHE A 99 1.70 -3.69 -4.49
CA PHE A 99 1.32 -5.05 -4.84
C PHE A 99 1.99 -6.10 -3.96
N SER A 100 2.26 -5.80 -2.69
CA SER A 100 2.88 -6.77 -1.81
C SER A 100 1.97 -7.97 -1.56
N THR A 101 2.42 -9.14 -2.04
CA THR A 101 1.83 -10.45 -1.76
C THR A 101 2.53 -11.14 -0.59
N GLU A 102 3.49 -10.48 0.03
CA GLU A 102 4.42 -11.05 1.00
C GLU A 102 3.81 -11.19 2.40
N TYR A 103 2.86 -10.31 2.77
CA TYR A 103 2.28 -10.28 4.12
C TYR A 103 1.13 -11.28 4.23
N THR A 104 1.46 -12.57 4.38
CA THR A 104 0.49 -13.67 4.45
C THR A 104 0.78 -14.64 5.59
N PRO A 105 -0.25 -15.32 6.17
CA PRO A 105 -0.05 -16.36 7.17
C PRO A 105 0.88 -17.47 6.70
N GLN A 106 0.75 -17.85 5.41
CA GLN A 106 1.58 -18.89 4.80
C GLN A 106 3.05 -18.51 4.79
N LYS A 107 3.38 -17.26 4.42
CA LYS A 107 4.78 -16.79 4.42
C LYS A 107 5.33 -16.67 5.83
N TYR A 108 4.56 -16.13 6.75
CA TYR A 108 4.94 -16.07 8.16
C TYR A 108 5.24 -17.46 8.70
N MET A 109 4.34 -18.42 8.49
CA MET A 109 4.53 -19.82 8.88
C MET A 109 5.78 -20.42 8.25
N GLN A 110 5.89 -20.37 6.91
CA GLN A 110 6.92 -21.09 6.15
C GLN A 110 8.33 -20.58 6.37
N HIS A 111 8.50 -19.26 6.45
CA HIS A 111 9.82 -18.64 6.39
C HIS A 111 10.31 -18.10 7.74
N PHE A 112 9.41 -17.98 8.71
CA PHE A 112 9.77 -17.47 10.02
C PHE A 112 9.53 -18.52 11.11
N VAL A 113 8.29 -18.96 11.28
CA VAL A 113 7.93 -19.88 12.36
C VAL A 113 8.62 -21.24 12.22
N LEU A 114 8.51 -21.87 11.03
CA LEU A 114 9.16 -23.16 10.81
C LEU A 114 10.69 -23.05 10.83
N ASN A 115 11.26 -21.94 10.36
CA ASN A 115 12.69 -21.70 10.46
C ASN A 115 13.14 -21.51 11.91
N PHE A 116 12.33 -20.80 12.73
CA PHE A 116 12.60 -20.67 14.15
C PHE A 116 12.73 -22.05 14.82
N TYR A 117 11.75 -22.92 14.65
CA TYR A 117 11.81 -24.28 15.21
C TYR A 117 12.93 -25.14 14.60
N GLN A 118 13.24 -25.01 13.32
CA GLN A 118 14.40 -25.71 12.73
C GLN A 118 15.69 -25.30 13.41
N ASN A 119 15.89 -23.99 13.64
CA ASN A 119 17.08 -23.46 14.29
C ASN A 119 17.16 -23.89 15.76
N GLU A 120 16.01 -23.88 16.47
CA GLU A 120 15.93 -24.34 17.85
C GLU A 120 16.30 -25.83 17.97
N GLN A 121 15.69 -26.68 17.14
CA GLN A 121 16.00 -28.11 17.11
C GLN A 121 17.49 -28.38 16.80
N LEU A 122 18.06 -27.67 15.82
CA LEU A 122 19.48 -27.81 15.49
C LEU A 122 20.38 -27.32 16.63
N ARG A 123 20.05 -26.20 17.26
CA ARG A 123 20.82 -25.61 18.35
C ARG A 123 20.89 -26.51 19.58
N PHE A 124 19.78 -27.13 19.93
CA PHE A 124 19.67 -28.00 21.11
C PHE A 124 19.83 -29.48 20.82
N ASN A 125 20.20 -29.84 19.56
CA ASN A 125 20.27 -31.23 19.07
C ASN A 125 19.01 -32.03 19.46
N GLY A 126 17.83 -31.43 19.20
CA GLY A 126 16.52 -31.95 19.60
C GLY A 126 16.14 -33.24 18.86
N PRO A 127 14.98 -33.84 19.23
CA PRO A 127 14.57 -35.16 18.75
C PRO A 127 14.26 -35.21 17.23
N LEU A 128 14.06 -34.06 16.58
CA LEU A 128 13.76 -33.99 15.16
C LEU A 128 15.01 -33.87 14.27
N VAL A 129 16.20 -33.78 14.87
CA VAL A 129 17.45 -33.66 14.14
C VAL A 129 17.80 -34.98 13.45
N GLN A 130 17.95 -34.94 12.16
CA GLN A 130 18.40 -36.01 11.30
C GLN A 130 19.82 -35.70 10.81
N ARG A 131 20.57 -36.72 10.43
CA ARG A 131 21.92 -36.59 9.89
C ARG A 131 21.96 -37.17 8.47
N ARG A 132 22.54 -36.41 7.55
CA ARG A 132 22.73 -36.90 6.18
C ARG A 132 23.72 -38.05 6.15
N GLY A 133 23.53 -38.96 5.18
CA GLY A 133 24.44 -40.07 4.96
C GLY A 133 25.78 -39.69 4.29
N ASP A 134 26.08 -38.37 4.20
CA ASP A 134 27.34 -37.88 3.67
C ASP A 134 28.50 -38.09 4.66
N LYS A 135 29.76 -37.92 4.19
CA LYS A 135 30.96 -38.09 5.04
C LYS A 135 30.96 -37.11 6.24
N LYS A 136 30.31 -35.94 6.13
CA LYS A 136 30.23 -34.90 7.18
C LYS A 136 29.10 -35.12 8.18
N ARG A 137 28.16 -36.03 7.89
CA ARG A 137 26.95 -36.27 8.71
C ARG A 137 26.24 -34.98 9.14
N THR A 138 26.09 -34.06 8.18
CA THR A 138 25.53 -32.72 8.43
C THR A 138 24.14 -32.82 9.06
N PRO A 139 23.91 -32.21 10.23
CA PRO A 139 22.60 -32.25 10.87
C PRO A 139 21.61 -31.38 10.09
N TYR A 140 20.38 -31.82 10.00
CA TYR A 140 19.30 -31.07 9.39
C TYR A 140 17.95 -31.43 10.02
N VAL A 141 16.98 -30.56 9.88
CA VAL A 141 15.58 -30.76 10.30
C VAL A 141 14.68 -30.37 9.16
N THR A 142 13.71 -31.24 8.83
CA THR A 142 12.76 -30.95 7.75
C THR A 142 11.60 -30.09 8.28
N LYS A 143 11.07 -29.21 7.45
CA LYS A 143 9.84 -28.46 7.80
C LYS A 143 8.64 -29.39 7.97
N LYS A 144 8.66 -30.54 7.30
CA LYS A 144 7.62 -31.57 7.44
C LYS A 144 7.62 -32.13 8.86
N SER A 145 8.76 -32.57 9.40
CA SER A 145 8.85 -33.11 10.76
C SER A 145 8.49 -32.08 11.82
N ILE A 146 8.83 -30.79 11.62
CA ILE A 146 8.40 -29.70 12.50
C ILE A 146 6.87 -29.59 12.52
N ARG A 147 6.23 -29.61 11.35
CA ARG A 147 4.76 -29.54 11.25
C ARG A 147 4.10 -30.72 11.94
N GLU A 148 4.56 -31.92 11.69
CA GLU A 148 4.02 -33.15 12.29
C GLU A 148 4.20 -33.18 13.83
N HIS A 149 5.21 -32.50 14.34
CA HIS A 149 5.51 -32.50 15.77
C HIS A 149 4.81 -31.36 16.53
N TYR A 150 4.79 -30.12 15.98
CA TYR A 150 4.31 -28.93 16.67
C TYR A 150 2.93 -28.44 16.20
N LEU A 151 2.51 -28.76 14.96
CA LEU A 151 1.22 -28.34 14.44
C LEU A 151 0.24 -29.50 14.44
N ILE A 152 -0.48 -29.65 15.52
CA ILE A 152 -1.63 -30.56 15.60
C ILE A 152 -2.81 -29.79 15.01
N GLY A 153 -3.15 -30.06 13.72
CA GLY A 153 -4.23 -29.40 13.03
C GLY A 153 -3.85 -28.76 11.70
N ASN A 154 -4.64 -27.81 11.23
CA ASN A 154 -4.40 -27.13 9.95
C ASN A 154 -3.16 -26.22 10.03
N ALA A 155 -2.24 -26.36 9.08
CA ALA A 155 -1.00 -25.56 9.01
C ALA A 155 -1.22 -24.03 8.90
N ASN A 156 -2.45 -23.60 8.63
CA ASN A 156 -2.87 -22.20 8.52
C ASN A 156 -3.77 -21.76 9.67
N ASP A 157 -3.77 -22.46 10.80
CA ASP A 157 -4.53 -22.06 11.97
C ASP A 157 -3.98 -20.75 12.53
N LYS A 158 -4.72 -19.69 12.32
CA LYS A 158 -4.36 -18.34 12.76
C LYS A 158 -4.30 -18.21 14.26
N LYS A 159 -5.08 -19.02 14.98
CA LYS A 159 -5.02 -19.08 16.45
C LYS A 159 -3.67 -19.62 16.91
N TRP A 160 -3.21 -20.70 16.29
CA TRP A 160 -1.90 -21.28 16.60
C TRP A 160 -0.77 -20.28 16.31
N LEU A 161 -0.86 -19.53 15.20
CA LEU A 161 0.08 -18.45 14.90
C LEU A 161 0.07 -17.35 15.94
N ALA A 162 -1.10 -16.98 16.46
CA ALA A 162 -1.22 -16.01 17.54
C ALA A 162 -0.56 -16.51 18.83
N ASP A 163 -0.85 -17.76 19.24
CA ASP A 163 -0.27 -18.39 20.44
C ASP A 163 1.26 -18.53 20.33
N PHE A 164 1.76 -18.83 19.13
CA PHE A 164 3.21 -18.84 18.84
C PHE A 164 3.81 -17.44 18.97
N THR A 165 3.17 -16.45 18.36
CA THR A 165 3.67 -15.07 18.31
C THR A 165 3.69 -14.42 19.71
N GLU A 166 2.72 -14.78 20.56
CA GLU A 166 2.71 -14.33 21.97
C GLU A 166 3.94 -14.81 22.75
N LYS A 167 4.40 -16.04 22.45
CA LYS A 167 5.61 -16.63 23.07
C LYS A 167 6.91 -16.13 22.44
N HIS A 168 6.87 -15.77 21.16
CA HIS A 168 8.03 -15.41 20.34
C HIS A 168 7.76 -14.13 19.52
N PRO A 169 7.50 -12.98 20.18
CA PRO A 169 7.14 -11.73 19.49
C PRO A 169 8.27 -11.20 18.60
N GLU A 170 9.52 -11.54 18.89
CA GLU A 170 10.68 -11.17 18.07
C GLU A 170 10.60 -11.74 16.65
N VAL A 171 10.08 -12.97 16.48
CA VAL A 171 9.94 -13.63 15.18
C VAL A 171 8.95 -12.87 14.29
N PHE A 172 7.84 -12.40 14.87
CA PHE A 172 6.86 -11.61 14.12
C PHE A 172 7.37 -10.20 13.80
N ARG A 173 8.14 -9.60 14.69
CA ARG A 173 8.79 -8.31 14.46
C ARG A 173 9.76 -8.39 13.28
N ASP A 174 10.55 -9.47 13.19
CA ASP A 174 11.44 -9.71 12.06
C ASP A 174 10.67 -9.94 10.76
N PHE A 175 9.55 -10.67 10.80
CA PHE A 175 8.66 -10.83 9.65
C PHE A 175 8.14 -9.48 9.14
N ARG A 176 7.60 -8.63 10.03
CA ARG A 176 7.15 -7.27 9.68
C ARG A 176 8.26 -6.47 9.03
N LYS A 177 9.44 -6.41 9.66
CA LYS A 177 10.58 -5.64 9.17
C LYS A 177 11.01 -6.08 7.77
N GLN A 178 11.16 -7.37 7.54
CA GLN A 178 11.58 -7.90 6.25
C GLN A 178 10.51 -7.74 5.16
N THR A 179 9.24 -7.82 5.51
CA THR A 179 8.16 -7.66 4.55
C THR A 179 7.99 -6.19 4.16
N ARG A 180 8.03 -5.28 5.14
CA ARG A 180 7.93 -3.84 4.89
C ARG A 180 9.09 -3.29 4.06
N SER A 181 10.29 -3.79 4.26
CA SER A 181 11.45 -3.36 3.46
C SER A 181 11.34 -3.70 1.96
N LYS A 182 10.42 -4.58 1.59
CA LYS A 182 10.13 -4.98 0.20
C LYS A 182 8.93 -4.25 -0.42
N ILE A 183 8.21 -3.46 0.38
CA ILE A 183 7.06 -2.71 -0.12
C ILE A 183 7.59 -1.48 -0.84
N SER A 184 7.38 -1.40 -2.13
CA SER A 184 7.63 -0.21 -2.95
C SER A 184 6.33 0.33 -3.52
N ALA A 185 6.27 1.64 -3.75
CA ALA A 185 5.15 2.23 -4.47
C ALA A 185 5.08 1.68 -5.91
N VAL A 186 3.87 1.54 -6.43
CA VAL A 186 3.64 1.12 -7.83
C VAL A 186 4.27 2.15 -8.76
N SER A 187 5.21 1.73 -9.59
CA SER A 187 5.86 2.58 -10.57
C SER A 187 5.09 2.62 -11.89
N ASN A 188 5.38 3.62 -12.74
CA ASN A 188 4.82 3.65 -14.09
C ASN A 188 5.27 2.46 -14.95
N ALA A 189 6.41 1.84 -14.64
CA ALA A 189 6.91 0.65 -15.34
C ALA A 189 6.07 -0.61 -15.10
N GLU A 190 5.26 -0.64 -14.03
CA GLU A 190 4.36 -1.75 -13.71
C GLU A 190 3.00 -1.63 -14.43
N ILE A 191 2.77 -0.51 -15.11
CA ILE A 191 1.61 -0.30 -15.99
C ILE A 191 1.96 -0.90 -17.35
N SER A 192 1.03 -1.65 -17.96
CA SER A 192 1.27 -2.23 -19.29
C SER A 192 1.60 -1.14 -20.35
N ALA A 193 2.43 -1.47 -21.30
CA ALA A 193 2.90 -0.52 -22.33
C ALA A 193 1.76 0.11 -23.15
N GLU A 194 0.69 -0.65 -23.43
CA GLU A 194 -0.46 -0.15 -24.19
C GLU A 194 -1.18 1.03 -23.53
N PRO A 195 -1.56 0.98 -22.25
CA PRO A 195 -2.14 2.14 -21.57
C PRO A 195 -1.21 3.36 -21.56
N ILE A 196 0.11 3.16 -21.43
CA ILE A 196 1.07 4.26 -21.43
C ILE A 196 1.09 4.95 -22.79
N GLN A 197 1.12 4.19 -23.89
CA GLN A 197 1.08 4.75 -25.24
C GLN A 197 -0.18 5.56 -25.50
N MET A 198 -1.35 5.06 -25.06
CA MET A 198 -2.60 5.81 -25.17
C MET A 198 -2.55 7.13 -24.42
N VAL A 199 -2.01 7.13 -23.19
CA VAL A 199 -1.84 8.37 -22.39
C VAL A 199 -0.87 9.33 -23.06
N CYS A 200 0.26 8.85 -23.59
CA CYS A 200 1.24 9.67 -24.31
C CYS A 200 0.60 10.32 -25.56
N SER A 201 -0.14 9.54 -26.35
CA SER A 201 -0.83 10.05 -27.54
C SER A 201 -1.86 11.11 -27.16
N PHE A 202 -2.69 10.82 -26.16
CA PHE A 202 -3.69 11.76 -25.66
C PHE A 202 -3.07 13.08 -25.18
N LEU A 203 -2.03 13.02 -24.35
CA LEU A 203 -1.35 14.23 -23.85
C LEU A 203 -0.69 15.03 -24.98
N THR A 204 -0.11 14.34 -25.95
CA THR A 204 0.51 14.98 -27.11
C THR A 204 -0.51 15.70 -27.99
N GLU A 205 -1.64 15.06 -28.28
CA GLU A 205 -2.72 15.66 -29.05
C GLU A 205 -3.34 16.85 -28.33
N ARG A 206 -3.59 16.68 -27.01
CA ARG A 206 -4.12 17.75 -26.15
C ARG A 206 -3.20 18.96 -26.14
N LEU A 207 -1.88 18.76 -25.98
CA LEU A 207 -0.90 19.85 -25.99
C LEU A 207 -0.90 20.62 -27.32
N LYS A 208 -0.96 19.91 -28.46
CA LYS A 208 -1.03 20.50 -29.79
C LYS A 208 -2.34 21.27 -30.07
N ALA A 209 -3.43 20.82 -29.42
CA ALA A 209 -4.75 21.42 -29.63
C ALA A 209 -4.99 22.70 -28.79
N ILE A 210 -4.10 23.03 -27.84
CA ILE A 210 -4.25 24.24 -27.02
C ILE A 210 -3.84 25.47 -27.87
N PRO A 211 -4.76 26.44 -28.11
CA PRO A 211 -4.42 27.63 -28.83
C PRO A 211 -3.42 28.51 -28.08
N MET A 212 -2.59 29.25 -28.77
CA MET A 212 -1.69 30.23 -28.19
C MET A 212 -2.50 31.38 -27.54
N GLY A 213 -2.02 31.89 -26.41
CA GLY A 213 -2.61 33.03 -25.72
C GLY A 213 -2.79 32.82 -24.22
N THR A 214 -2.86 33.93 -23.48
CA THR A 214 -2.96 33.94 -21.99
C THR A 214 -4.22 33.26 -21.50
N ASP A 215 -5.32 33.31 -22.24
CA ASP A 215 -6.61 32.72 -21.85
C ASP A 215 -6.55 31.18 -21.75
N ASN A 216 -5.56 30.60 -22.42
CA ASN A 216 -5.35 29.15 -22.45
C ASN A 216 -4.23 28.67 -21.47
N ALA A 217 -3.64 29.58 -20.70
CA ALA A 217 -2.52 29.27 -19.81
C ALA A 217 -2.85 28.14 -18.81
N THR A 218 -4.02 28.15 -18.21
CA THR A 218 -4.46 27.11 -17.26
C THR A 218 -4.57 25.73 -17.94
N ALA A 219 -5.10 25.66 -19.17
CA ALA A 219 -5.19 24.42 -19.92
C ALA A 219 -3.79 23.90 -20.30
N TYR A 220 -2.89 24.80 -20.67
CA TYR A 220 -1.48 24.49 -20.92
C TYR A 220 -0.79 23.95 -19.67
N HIS A 221 -0.86 24.67 -18.53
CA HIS A 221 -0.26 24.23 -17.25
C HIS A 221 -0.75 22.85 -16.84
N ARG A 222 -2.06 22.58 -16.91
CA ARG A 222 -2.63 21.25 -16.59
C ARG A 222 -2.07 20.14 -17.49
N THR A 223 -1.94 20.41 -18.80
CA THR A 223 -1.40 19.41 -19.73
C THR A 223 0.08 19.15 -19.47
N VAL A 224 0.86 20.21 -19.21
CA VAL A 224 2.29 20.09 -18.84
C VAL A 224 2.46 19.33 -17.53
N VAL A 225 1.65 19.60 -16.51
CA VAL A 225 1.66 18.83 -15.25
C VAL A 225 1.45 17.34 -15.51
N GLY A 226 0.47 16.97 -16.35
CA GLY A 226 0.24 15.57 -16.70
C GLY A 226 1.44 14.90 -17.38
N ILE A 227 2.12 15.63 -18.26
CA ILE A 227 3.34 15.14 -18.92
C ILE A 227 4.46 14.95 -17.89
N LEU A 228 4.66 15.92 -16.98
CA LEU A 228 5.70 15.86 -15.96
C LEU A 228 5.43 14.74 -14.94
N GLU A 229 4.17 14.55 -14.53
CA GLU A 229 3.80 13.41 -13.69
C GLU A 229 4.06 12.08 -14.39
N LEU A 230 3.72 11.94 -15.66
CA LEU A 230 3.98 10.71 -16.41
C LEU A 230 5.48 10.39 -16.50
N LEU A 231 6.31 11.42 -16.70
CA LEU A 231 7.75 11.28 -16.89
C LEU A 231 8.51 11.05 -15.59
N PHE A 232 8.11 11.72 -14.51
CA PHE A 232 8.92 11.81 -13.28
C PHE A 232 8.35 11.10 -12.07
N TYR A 233 7.12 10.59 -12.13
CA TYR A 233 6.62 9.72 -11.05
C TYR A 233 7.46 8.42 -10.97
N PRO A 234 7.84 7.94 -9.78
CA PRO A 234 7.43 8.35 -8.44
C PRO A 234 8.35 9.40 -7.77
N TYR A 235 9.31 9.97 -8.48
CA TYR A 235 10.31 10.86 -7.89
C TYR A 235 9.75 12.25 -7.57
N LEU A 236 8.89 12.77 -8.45
CA LEU A 236 8.14 14.01 -8.23
C LEU A 236 6.66 13.69 -8.05
N CYS A 237 6.04 14.24 -7.00
CA CYS A 237 4.68 13.94 -6.57
C CYS A 237 3.92 15.23 -6.23
N ASN A 238 2.60 15.11 -6.03
CA ASN A 238 1.73 16.16 -5.49
C ASN A 238 1.87 17.50 -6.21
N PRO A 239 1.56 17.60 -7.51
CA PRO A 239 1.67 18.83 -8.26
C PRO A 239 0.75 19.93 -7.71
N VAL A 240 1.27 21.14 -7.62
CA VAL A 240 0.51 22.36 -7.32
C VAL A 240 0.70 23.32 -8.49
N ILE A 241 -0.42 23.81 -9.06
CA ILE A 241 -0.43 24.79 -10.14
C ILE A 241 -0.62 26.18 -9.53
N GLU A 242 0.10 27.18 -10.04
CA GLU A 242 0.05 28.57 -9.58
C GLU A 242 0.31 28.72 -8.06
N HIS A 243 1.35 28.07 -7.57
CA HIS A 243 1.74 28.13 -6.17
C HIS A 243 2.17 29.55 -5.77
N GLU A 244 1.46 30.14 -4.82
CA GLU A 244 1.77 31.47 -4.32
C GLU A 244 2.95 31.43 -3.35
N ILE A 245 3.91 32.36 -3.55
CA ILE A 245 5.07 32.56 -2.69
C ILE A 245 5.16 34.04 -2.26
N HIS A 246 5.91 34.32 -1.19
CA HIS A 246 6.08 35.65 -0.65
C HIS A 246 4.76 36.38 -0.39
N ASP A 247 3.84 35.75 0.36
CA ASP A 247 2.52 36.30 0.71
C ASP A 247 1.68 36.71 -0.52
N GLY A 248 1.73 35.89 -1.58
CA GLY A 248 0.96 36.12 -2.80
C GLY A 248 1.58 37.12 -3.79
N ARG A 249 2.79 37.62 -3.52
CA ARG A 249 3.44 38.63 -4.40
C ARG A 249 4.03 38.02 -5.67
N LYS A 250 4.32 36.73 -5.66
CA LYS A 250 4.84 35.96 -6.81
C LYS A 250 4.15 34.61 -6.87
N ARG A 251 4.07 34.05 -8.08
CA ARG A 251 3.54 32.71 -8.33
C ARG A 251 4.57 31.89 -9.07
N ILE A 252 4.62 30.61 -8.73
CA ILE A 252 5.36 29.60 -9.50
C ILE A 252 4.32 28.77 -10.24
N ASP A 253 4.46 28.66 -11.55
CA ASP A 253 3.47 28.02 -12.43
C ASP A 253 3.19 26.57 -12.03
N ILE A 254 4.24 25.80 -11.72
CA ILE A 254 4.13 24.39 -11.34
C ILE A 254 5.18 24.06 -10.28
N VAL A 255 4.74 23.46 -9.17
CA VAL A 255 5.60 22.93 -8.10
C VAL A 255 5.28 21.47 -7.88
N PHE A 256 6.30 20.67 -7.59
CA PHE A 256 6.17 19.27 -7.18
C PHE A 256 6.90 19.04 -5.86
N ASP A 257 6.38 18.12 -5.06
CA ASP A 257 7.12 17.58 -3.95
C ASP A 257 8.21 16.62 -4.48
N ASN A 258 9.45 16.80 -4.01
CA ASN A 258 10.52 15.85 -4.30
C ASN A 258 10.44 14.66 -3.35
N CYS A 259 10.00 13.54 -3.88
CA CYS A 259 9.77 12.29 -3.16
C CYS A 259 10.87 11.24 -3.46
N ALA A 260 11.97 11.63 -4.09
CA ALA A 260 13.02 10.71 -4.48
C ALA A 260 13.81 10.19 -3.29
N GLU A 261 14.01 8.90 -3.21
CA GLU A 261 14.83 8.22 -2.19
C GLU A 261 16.26 7.90 -2.70
N SER A 262 16.49 8.10 -4.01
CA SER A 262 17.77 7.86 -4.66
C SER A 262 17.83 8.57 -6.03
N GLY A 263 18.99 8.54 -6.68
CA GLY A 263 19.15 9.01 -8.05
C GLY A 263 19.34 10.52 -8.18
N PHE A 264 18.96 11.07 -9.35
CA PHE A 264 19.21 12.47 -9.71
C PHE A 264 18.45 13.44 -8.78
N PHE A 265 17.15 13.28 -8.66
CA PHE A 265 16.32 14.18 -7.84
C PHE A 265 16.67 14.14 -6.35
N PHE A 266 17.05 12.98 -5.81
CA PHE A 266 17.54 12.85 -4.43
C PHE A 266 18.77 13.73 -4.18
N ARG A 267 19.71 13.76 -5.14
CA ARG A 267 20.95 14.55 -5.02
C ARG A 267 20.76 16.06 -5.17
N LEU A 268 19.59 16.51 -5.68
CA LEU A 268 19.29 17.93 -5.76
C LEU A 268 18.85 18.54 -4.42
N CYS A 269 18.41 17.72 -3.47
CA CYS A 269 17.92 18.16 -2.16
C CYS A 269 18.93 17.94 -1.03
N ASN A 270 20.04 17.24 -1.29
CA ASN A 270 21.14 16.98 -0.39
C ASN A 270 22.44 17.52 -0.98
#